data_8aa70df95871c76e45cdb120230e4364
#
_entry.id   8aa70df95871c76e45cdb120230e4364
#
_cell.length_a   1.000
_cell.length_b   1.000
_cell.length_c   1.000
_cell.angle_alpha   90.00
_cell.angle_beta   90.00
_cell.angle_gamma   90.00
#
_symmetry.space_group_name_H-M   'P 1'
#
loop_
_entity.id
_entity.type
_entity.pdbx_description
1 polymer ?
#
loop_
_entity_poly.entity_id
_entity_poly.type
_entity_poly.pdbx_seq_one_letter_code
_entity_poly.pdbx_strand_id
1 'polypeptide(L)'
;NLPASFSSWLATDDQAWLFRDPHGNRPFYWMIVGDCFIFASEDCALHGILNSRASQGHRDGLVDINQVLPGQIINIKLHSSITYPDGFPAKERLAHCAFCDVYFARPDSYIFGTPGEINNEQLCYQVLMEWNGDQPIMTIPDNLSSVVSFRYRQGKKLAMESPAQGAECVISVPASGDPAAQGFADANKLPFEIGLMRSQYVARTFISPGQGNRENLVTIKYQPVRDLFRKVKSIVLVDDSIVRGTTSQKIIEMAKEAGANKVYFSSAAPPVKFQNLYGIDMAGTDELIASGRTEE
;
A
#
# COMPACT_ATOMS: atom_id res chain seq x y z
N ASN A 1 28.00 -9.12 0.36
CA ASN A 1 26.54 -9.32 0.49
C ASN A 1 26.00 -8.37 1.57
N LEU A 2 25.64 -7.15 1.17
CA LEU A 2 24.89 -6.27 2.06
C LEU A 2 23.41 -6.70 2.00
N PRO A 3 22.78 -7.03 3.12
CA PRO A 3 21.35 -7.22 3.18
C PRO A 3 20.70 -5.83 3.04
N ALA A 4 20.34 -5.46 1.81
CA ALA A 4 19.71 -4.19 1.52
C ALA A 4 18.50 -4.41 0.62
N SER A 5 17.45 -3.64 0.85
CA SER A 5 16.30 -3.51 -0.02
C SER A 5 16.49 -2.26 -0.86
N PHE A 6 16.46 -2.39 -2.16
CA PHE A 6 16.60 -1.26 -3.06
C PHE A 6 15.88 -1.47 -4.39
N SER A 7 15.32 -0.39 -4.89
CA SER A 7 14.92 -0.19 -6.27
C SER A 7 15.54 1.13 -6.68
N SER A 8 16.55 1.07 -7.55
CA SER A 8 17.43 2.21 -7.78
C SER A 8 17.75 2.37 -9.26
N TRP A 9 18.20 3.54 -9.62
CA TRP A 9 18.66 3.85 -10.97
C TRP A 9 19.91 4.70 -10.94
N LEU A 10 20.68 4.61 -12.02
CA LEU A 10 21.85 5.42 -12.28
C LEU A 10 21.78 5.90 -13.72
N ALA A 11 22.09 7.15 -13.99
CA ALA A 11 22.16 7.69 -15.34
C ALA A 11 23.46 8.44 -15.58
N THR A 12 23.91 8.37 -16.82
CA THR A 12 24.95 9.23 -17.41
C THR A 12 24.33 9.98 -18.58
N ASP A 13 25.13 10.74 -19.31
CA ASP A 13 24.65 11.54 -20.45
C ASP A 13 24.10 10.69 -21.60
N ASP A 14 24.51 9.43 -21.72
CA ASP A 14 24.23 8.55 -22.86
C ASP A 14 23.49 7.25 -22.48
N GLN A 15 23.40 6.90 -21.21
CA GLN A 15 22.77 5.66 -20.78
C GLN A 15 22.23 5.73 -19.34
N ALA A 16 21.27 4.84 -19.05
CA ALA A 16 20.72 4.65 -17.72
C ALA A 16 20.69 3.17 -17.34
N TRP A 17 20.80 2.90 -16.05
CA TRP A 17 20.64 1.57 -15.49
C TRP A 17 19.54 1.57 -14.46
N LEU A 18 18.65 0.57 -14.51
CA LEU A 18 17.73 0.23 -13.46
C LEU A 18 18.21 -1.04 -12.77
N PHE A 19 18.13 -1.10 -11.46
CA PHE A 19 18.51 -2.30 -10.70
C PHE A 19 17.65 -2.47 -9.45
N ARG A 20 17.32 -3.74 -9.19
CA ARG A 20 16.46 -4.14 -8.08
C ARG A 20 17.16 -5.17 -7.20
N ASP A 21 16.88 -5.13 -5.90
CA ASP A 21 17.44 -6.07 -4.94
C ASP A 21 17.07 -7.54 -5.26
N PRO A 22 17.91 -8.52 -4.85
CA PRO A 22 17.71 -9.94 -5.18
C PRO A 22 16.43 -10.56 -4.58
N HIS A 23 15.81 -9.95 -3.58
CA HIS A 23 14.57 -10.40 -2.96
C HIS A 23 13.32 -9.76 -3.58
N GLY A 24 13.50 -8.66 -4.32
CA GLY A 24 12.39 -7.89 -4.87
C GLY A 24 11.49 -7.25 -3.80
N ASN A 25 12.09 -6.78 -2.69
CA ASN A 25 11.35 -6.25 -1.55
C ASN A 25 10.47 -5.06 -1.91
N ARG A 26 10.95 -4.18 -2.81
CA ARG A 26 10.21 -3.01 -3.27
C ARG A 26 9.79 -3.18 -4.71
N PRO A 27 8.62 -2.67 -5.11
CA PRO A 27 8.20 -2.67 -6.51
C PRO A 27 9.09 -1.74 -7.34
N PHE A 28 9.21 -2.03 -8.65
CA PHE A 28 9.89 -1.18 -9.61
C PHE A 28 9.40 -1.51 -11.01
N TYR A 29 8.87 -0.52 -11.71
CA TYR A 29 8.21 -0.68 -13.00
C TYR A 29 8.79 0.23 -14.06
N TRP A 30 8.62 -0.16 -15.33
CA TRP A 30 9.01 0.64 -16.47
C TRP A 30 8.11 0.41 -17.67
N MET A 31 8.06 1.36 -18.58
CA MET A 31 7.39 1.28 -19.87
C MET A 31 8.16 2.07 -20.91
N ILE A 32 7.88 1.78 -22.20
CA ILE A 32 8.26 2.60 -23.32
C ILE A 32 6.99 3.15 -23.95
N VAL A 33 6.96 4.45 -24.18
CA VAL A 33 5.87 5.11 -24.87
C VAL A 33 6.43 6.19 -25.80
N GLY A 34 6.16 6.03 -27.13
CA GLY A 34 6.88 6.78 -28.14
C GLY A 34 8.39 6.54 -28.02
N ASP A 35 9.17 7.61 -28.05
CA ASP A 35 10.64 7.58 -27.87
C ASP A 35 11.09 7.73 -26.41
N CYS A 36 10.13 7.65 -25.45
CA CYS A 36 10.42 7.86 -24.06
C CYS A 36 10.50 6.53 -23.31
N PHE A 37 11.58 6.33 -22.55
CA PHE A 37 11.68 5.30 -21.52
C PHE A 37 11.31 5.92 -20.17
N ILE A 38 10.35 5.32 -19.50
CA ILE A 38 9.77 5.84 -18.26
C ILE A 38 9.81 4.75 -17.20
N PHE A 39 10.21 5.09 -15.98
CA PHE A 39 10.23 4.16 -14.86
C PHE A 39 9.71 4.80 -13.59
N ALA A 40 9.16 3.99 -12.70
CA ALA A 40 8.60 4.41 -11.43
C ALA A 40 8.68 3.30 -10.38
N SER A 41 8.62 3.67 -9.11
CA SER A 41 8.55 2.72 -8.01
C SER A 41 7.22 1.96 -7.97
N GLU A 42 6.15 2.56 -8.49
CA GLU A 42 4.81 1.96 -8.57
C GLU A 42 4.19 2.22 -9.94
N ASP A 43 3.43 1.28 -10.45
CA ASP A 43 2.81 1.31 -11.77
C ASP A 43 1.72 2.39 -11.93
N CYS A 44 1.04 2.75 -10.84
CA CYS A 44 0.05 3.83 -10.85
C CYS A 44 0.63 5.18 -11.34
N ALA A 45 1.93 5.41 -11.15
CA ALA A 45 2.59 6.59 -11.69
C ALA A 45 2.70 6.53 -13.23
N LEU A 46 2.93 5.34 -13.79
CA LEU A 46 2.99 5.11 -15.23
C LEU A 46 1.59 5.29 -15.86
N HIS A 47 0.53 4.79 -15.21
CA HIS A 47 -0.85 5.05 -15.61
C HIS A 47 -1.18 6.54 -15.63
N GLY A 48 -0.71 7.29 -14.63
CA GLY A 48 -0.88 8.74 -14.57
C GLY A 48 -0.24 9.46 -15.77
N ILE A 49 0.93 8.99 -16.22
CA ILE A 49 1.62 9.52 -17.40
C ILE A 49 0.84 9.19 -18.68
N LEU A 50 0.35 7.94 -18.84
CA LEU A 50 -0.46 7.56 -20.00
C LEU A 50 -1.73 8.43 -20.10
N ASN A 51 -2.44 8.64 -19.00
CA ASN A 51 -3.59 9.52 -18.96
C ASN A 51 -3.24 10.98 -19.31
N SER A 52 -2.11 11.50 -18.82
CA SER A 52 -1.64 12.84 -19.14
C SER A 52 -1.29 12.98 -20.62
N ARG A 53 -0.62 12.02 -21.22
CA ARG A 53 -0.29 11.98 -22.65
C ARG A 53 -1.57 11.94 -23.50
N ALA A 54 -2.52 11.09 -23.12
CA ALA A 54 -3.81 10.98 -23.79
C ALA A 54 -4.57 12.32 -23.78
N SER A 55 -4.59 13.03 -22.64
CA SER A 55 -5.22 14.37 -22.54
C SER A 55 -4.54 15.43 -23.40
N GLN A 56 -3.28 15.22 -23.79
CA GLN A 56 -2.53 16.05 -24.74
C GLN A 56 -2.70 15.60 -26.20
N GLY A 57 -3.56 14.62 -26.47
CA GLY A 57 -3.88 14.13 -27.81
C GLY A 57 -2.97 13.01 -28.34
N HIS A 58 -2.06 12.47 -27.53
CA HIS A 58 -1.29 11.31 -27.93
C HIS A 58 -2.14 10.05 -27.94
N ARG A 59 -2.02 9.24 -28.97
CA ARG A 59 -2.75 7.96 -29.16
C ARG A 59 -1.77 6.79 -29.05
N ASP A 60 -1.35 6.47 -27.85
CA ASP A 60 -0.28 5.50 -27.60
C ASP A 60 -0.69 4.03 -27.86
N GLY A 61 -1.99 3.72 -27.88
CA GLY A 61 -2.49 2.37 -28.15
C GLY A 61 -2.19 1.38 -27.05
N LEU A 62 -1.63 0.22 -27.41
CA LEU A 62 -1.25 -0.83 -26.45
C LEU A 62 0.13 -0.53 -25.88
N VAL A 63 0.23 -0.46 -24.56
CA VAL A 63 1.48 -0.17 -23.84
C VAL A 63 1.79 -1.27 -22.84
N ASP A 64 3.01 -1.81 -22.90
CA ASP A 64 3.50 -2.80 -21.93
C ASP A 64 4.02 -2.11 -20.67
N ILE A 65 3.44 -2.44 -19.52
CA ILE A 65 3.96 -2.09 -18.20
C ILE A 65 4.76 -3.27 -17.67
N ASN A 66 6.06 -3.07 -17.54
CA ASN A 66 7.00 -4.12 -17.15
C ASN A 66 7.50 -3.92 -15.73
N GLN A 67 7.63 -5.01 -14.98
CA GLN A 67 8.30 -4.98 -13.70
C GLN A 67 9.79 -5.27 -13.87
N VAL A 68 10.65 -4.53 -13.18
CA VAL A 68 12.06 -4.92 -13.02
C VAL A 68 12.08 -6.13 -12.08
N LEU A 69 12.60 -7.26 -12.56
CA LEU A 69 12.60 -8.51 -11.80
C LEU A 69 13.57 -8.45 -10.60
N PRO A 70 13.32 -9.25 -9.55
CA PRO A 70 14.26 -9.39 -8.44
C PRO A 70 15.67 -9.76 -8.92
N GLY A 71 16.66 -8.98 -8.50
CA GLY A 71 18.05 -9.14 -8.94
C GLY A 71 18.37 -8.64 -10.33
N GLN A 72 17.38 -8.20 -11.09
CA GLN A 72 17.59 -7.76 -12.48
C GLN A 72 18.32 -6.42 -12.55
N ILE A 73 19.17 -6.30 -13.58
CA ILE A 73 19.76 -5.04 -14.05
C ILE A 73 19.27 -4.82 -15.48
N ILE A 74 18.78 -3.62 -15.74
CA ILE A 74 18.41 -3.18 -17.10
C ILE A 74 19.31 -2.02 -17.47
N ASN A 75 20.00 -2.11 -18.60
CA ASN A 75 20.77 -1.00 -19.18
C ASN A 75 20.07 -0.48 -20.42
N ILE A 76 19.84 0.81 -20.42
CA ILE A 76 19.17 1.54 -21.49
C ILE A 76 20.18 2.52 -22.09
N LYS A 77 20.47 2.38 -23.36
CA LYS A 77 21.28 3.35 -24.12
C LYS A 77 20.36 4.28 -24.90
N LEU A 78 20.58 5.56 -24.78
CA LEU A 78 19.87 6.58 -25.55
C LEU A 78 19.90 6.25 -27.04
N HIS A 79 18.74 6.21 -27.68
CA HIS A 79 18.53 5.99 -29.11
C HIS A 79 18.99 4.62 -29.68
N SER A 80 19.32 3.62 -28.84
CA SER A 80 19.87 2.37 -29.43
C SER A 80 19.30 1.06 -28.90
N SER A 81 19.35 0.77 -27.64
CA SER A 81 18.98 -0.58 -27.18
C SER A 81 18.71 -0.67 -25.68
N ILE A 82 17.84 -1.61 -25.31
CA ILE A 82 17.70 -2.12 -23.95
C ILE A 82 18.46 -3.43 -23.87
N THR A 83 19.32 -3.56 -22.90
CA THR A 83 20.07 -4.79 -22.64
C THR A 83 19.85 -5.21 -21.18
N TYR A 84 20.02 -6.50 -20.94
CA TYR A 84 19.84 -7.12 -19.63
C TYR A 84 21.17 -7.73 -19.18
N PRO A 85 22.10 -6.94 -18.63
CA PRO A 85 23.37 -7.45 -18.11
C PRO A 85 23.14 -8.50 -17.01
N ASP A 86 24.18 -9.31 -16.73
CA ASP A 86 24.17 -10.21 -15.59
C ASP A 86 23.81 -9.43 -14.32
N GLY A 87 22.69 -9.79 -13.72
CA GLY A 87 22.17 -9.16 -12.53
C GLY A 87 22.74 -9.76 -11.25
N PHE A 88 22.18 -9.36 -10.13
CA PHE A 88 22.42 -10.02 -8.86
C PHE A 88 21.74 -11.40 -8.87
N PRO A 89 22.37 -12.46 -8.32
CA PRO A 89 21.73 -13.76 -8.27
C PRO A 89 20.41 -13.63 -7.49
N ALA A 90 19.30 -13.88 -8.18
CA ALA A 90 17.99 -13.91 -7.56
C ALA A 90 17.95 -14.97 -6.46
N LYS A 91 17.26 -14.70 -5.39
CA LYS A 91 17.06 -15.67 -4.33
C LYS A 91 15.98 -16.67 -4.74
N GLU A 92 16.14 -17.93 -4.34
CA GLU A 92 15.16 -19.00 -4.59
C GLU A 92 13.76 -18.64 -4.09
N ARG A 93 13.69 -17.84 -3.02
CA ARG A 93 12.45 -17.34 -2.45
C ARG A 93 12.38 -15.82 -2.61
N LEU A 94 11.39 -15.37 -3.33
CA LEU A 94 11.03 -13.95 -3.35
C LEU A 94 10.51 -13.53 -1.98
N ALA A 95 10.87 -12.33 -1.55
CA ALA A 95 10.49 -11.79 -0.26
C ALA A 95 10.06 -10.32 -0.42
N HIS A 96 9.03 -10.09 -1.26
CA HIS A 96 8.45 -8.76 -1.34
C HIS A 96 7.90 -8.32 0.02
N CYS A 97 7.93 -7.03 0.23
CA CYS A 97 7.57 -6.46 1.51
C CYS A 97 6.04 -6.43 1.68
N ALA A 98 5.49 -7.26 2.56
CA ALA A 98 4.07 -7.26 2.89
C ALA A 98 3.54 -5.89 3.36
N PHE A 99 4.41 -5.04 3.93
CA PHE A 99 4.05 -3.66 4.27
C PHE A 99 3.77 -2.78 3.04
N CYS A 100 4.29 -3.11 1.87
CA CYS A 100 3.90 -2.44 0.65
C CYS A 100 2.42 -2.68 0.35
N ASP A 101 1.95 -3.94 0.43
CA ASP A 101 0.54 -4.28 0.22
C ASP A 101 -0.37 -3.63 1.27
N VAL A 102 0.04 -3.71 2.55
CA VAL A 102 -0.79 -3.26 3.68
C VAL A 102 -0.84 -1.73 3.79
N TYR A 103 0.30 -1.04 3.61
CA TYR A 103 0.40 0.36 4.00
C TYR A 103 1.06 1.29 2.98
N PHE A 104 2.26 0.93 2.43
CA PHE A 104 3.06 1.90 1.67
C PHE A 104 2.53 2.17 0.27
N ALA A 105 2.10 1.12 -0.44
CA ALA A 105 1.67 1.26 -1.82
C ALA A 105 0.37 2.04 -1.93
N ARG A 106 0.25 2.77 -3.02
CA ARG A 106 -0.98 3.46 -3.34
C ARG A 106 -2.12 2.46 -3.58
N PRO A 107 -3.35 2.77 -3.16
CA PRO A 107 -4.49 1.87 -3.33
C PRO A 107 -4.78 1.49 -4.79
N ASP A 108 -4.44 2.38 -5.73
CA ASP A 108 -4.63 2.22 -7.18
C ASP A 108 -3.46 1.52 -7.89
N SER A 109 -2.42 1.10 -7.18
CA SER A 109 -1.32 0.30 -7.73
C SER A 109 -1.69 -1.18 -7.88
N TYR A 110 -1.06 -1.86 -8.85
CA TYR A 110 -1.15 -3.31 -9.11
C TYR A 110 0.20 -3.97 -8.82
N ILE A 111 0.69 -3.80 -7.61
CA ILE A 111 2.00 -4.31 -7.22
C ILE A 111 1.98 -5.83 -7.00
N PHE A 112 3.10 -6.49 -7.36
CA PHE A 112 3.39 -7.91 -7.11
C PHE A 112 2.51 -8.98 -7.78
N GLY A 113 1.56 -8.61 -8.66
CA GLY A 113 0.68 -9.59 -9.31
C GLY A 113 -0.22 -10.36 -8.33
N THR A 114 -1.00 -11.32 -8.82
CA THR A 114 -1.76 -12.23 -7.96
C THR A 114 -0.83 -13.26 -7.31
N PRO A 115 -0.95 -13.55 -5.99
CA PRO A 115 -0.26 -14.68 -5.38
C PRO A 115 -0.64 -15.99 -6.09
N GLY A 116 0.30 -16.63 -6.77
CA GLY A 116 0.09 -17.87 -7.53
C GLY A 116 0.53 -17.81 -8.99
N GLU A 117 0.67 -16.63 -9.58
CA GLU A 117 1.08 -16.47 -10.98
C GLU A 117 2.53 -15.97 -11.15
N ILE A 118 3.31 -15.97 -10.09
CA ILE A 118 4.74 -15.63 -10.15
C ILE A 118 5.50 -16.83 -10.74
N ASN A 119 5.27 -17.09 -12.01
CA ASN A 119 6.27 -17.75 -12.82
C ASN A 119 7.34 -16.69 -13.12
N ASN A 120 8.59 -17.01 -12.82
CA ASN A 120 9.79 -16.15 -12.92
C ASN A 120 10.03 -15.49 -14.31
N GLU A 121 9.09 -15.53 -15.23
CA GLU A 121 9.36 -15.24 -16.64
C GLU A 121 8.77 -13.95 -17.19
N GLN A 122 7.95 -13.22 -16.53
CA GLN A 122 7.58 -11.84 -16.93
C GLN A 122 6.42 -11.31 -16.10
N LEU A 123 6.69 -10.46 -15.15
CA LEU A 123 5.66 -9.59 -14.57
C LEU A 123 5.50 -8.37 -15.50
N CYS A 124 4.79 -8.60 -16.58
CA CYS A 124 4.39 -7.59 -17.54
C CYS A 124 2.88 -7.67 -17.71
N TYR A 125 2.21 -6.55 -17.77
CA TYR A 125 0.83 -6.46 -18.20
C TYR A 125 0.65 -5.35 -19.22
N GLN A 126 -0.35 -5.51 -20.08
CA GLN A 126 -0.66 -4.57 -21.13
C GLN A 126 -1.77 -3.63 -20.69
N VAL A 127 -1.58 -2.36 -20.94
CA VAL A 127 -2.59 -1.33 -20.80
C VAL A 127 -3.04 -0.92 -22.19
N LEU A 128 -4.33 -1.05 -22.46
CA LEU A 128 -4.91 -0.60 -23.71
C LEU A 128 -5.47 0.82 -23.55
N MET A 129 -4.96 1.74 -24.35
CA MET A 129 -5.46 3.11 -24.46
C MET A 129 -6.39 3.20 -25.66
N GLU A 130 -7.69 3.23 -25.43
CA GLU A 130 -8.74 3.37 -26.43
C GLU A 130 -9.32 4.79 -26.41
N TRP A 131 -10.09 5.11 -27.45
CA TRP A 131 -10.70 6.42 -27.59
C TRP A 131 -12.19 6.28 -27.91
N ASN A 132 -13.02 6.91 -27.10
CA ASN A 132 -14.44 7.09 -27.38
C ASN A 132 -14.68 8.56 -27.73
N GLY A 133 -14.64 8.86 -29.03
CA GLY A 133 -14.53 10.26 -29.52
C GLY A 133 -13.21 10.87 -29.04
N ASP A 134 -13.28 11.98 -28.32
CA ASP A 134 -12.11 12.68 -27.77
C ASP A 134 -11.79 12.25 -26.32
N GLN A 135 -12.51 11.27 -25.77
CA GLN A 135 -12.30 10.79 -24.41
C GLN A 135 -11.40 9.55 -24.40
N PRO A 136 -10.22 9.60 -23.76
CA PRO A 136 -9.37 8.42 -23.59
C PRO A 136 -9.97 7.45 -22.57
N ILE A 137 -9.94 6.17 -22.88
CA ILE A 137 -10.31 5.09 -21.97
C ILE A 137 -9.08 4.20 -21.78
N MET A 138 -8.66 4.03 -20.54
CA MET A 138 -7.58 3.13 -20.16
C MET A 138 -8.17 1.82 -19.65
N THR A 139 -7.86 0.73 -20.33
CA THR A 139 -8.28 -0.61 -19.94
C THR A 139 -7.09 -1.39 -19.35
N ILE A 140 -7.27 -1.88 -18.15
CA ILE A 140 -6.30 -2.71 -17.42
C ILE A 140 -6.86 -4.13 -17.37
N PRO A 141 -6.03 -5.18 -17.49
CA PRO A 141 -6.50 -6.56 -17.45
C PRO A 141 -7.28 -6.92 -16.19
N ASP A 142 -8.42 -7.61 -16.34
CA ASP A 142 -9.33 -7.98 -15.24
C ASP A 142 -8.71 -8.95 -14.21
N ASN A 143 -7.68 -9.70 -14.61
CA ASN A 143 -6.98 -10.63 -13.73
C ASN A 143 -6.02 -9.95 -12.75
N LEU A 144 -5.73 -8.68 -12.93
CA LEU A 144 -4.91 -7.92 -12.00
C LEU A 144 -5.71 -7.49 -10.77
N SER A 145 -5.10 -7.61 -9.61
CA SER A 145 -5.69 -7.19 -8.34
C SER A 145 -4.97 -5.96 -7.80
N SER A 146 -5.70 -4.85 -7.74
CA SER A 146 -5.18 -3.63 -7.13
C SER A 146 -4.94 -3.78 -5.62
N VAL A 147 -4.10 -2.93 -5.08
CA VAL A 147 -3.82 -2.86 -3.63
C VAL A 147 -5.10 -2.60 -2.83
N VAL A 148 -6.02 -1.77 -3.33
CA VAL A 148 -7.32 -1.56 -2.66
C VAL A 148 -8.13 -2.86 -2.58
N SER A 149 -8.15 -3.65 -3.65
CA SER A 149 -8.85 -4.95 -3.68
C SER A 149 -8.21 -5.96 -2.73
N PHE A 150 -6.89 -5.95 -2.62
CA PHE A 150 -6.16 -6.79 -1.67
C PHE A 150 -6.55 -6.43 -0.22
N ARG A 151 -6.48 -5.15 0.16
CA ARG A 151 -6.83 -4.66 1.50
C ARG A 151 -8.30 -4.93 1.85
N TYR A 152 -9.20 -4.79 0.89
CA TYR A 152 -10.61 -5.14 1.07
C TYR A 152 -10.80 -6.63 1.40
N ARG A 153 -10.10 -7.54 0.67
CA ARG A 153 -10.13 -8.98 0.99
C ARG A 153 -9.53 -9.30 2.35
N GLN A 154 -8.47 -8.59 2.77
CA GLN A 154 -7.93 -8.71 4.13
C GLN A 154 -9.01 -8.38 5.18
N GLY A 155 -9.76 -7.31 4.98
CA GLY A 155 -10.87 -6.94 5.88
C GLY A 155 -11.94 -8.01 5.95
N LYS A 156 -12.33 -8.62 4.82
CA LYS A 156 -13.26 -9.76 4.83
C LYS A 156 -12.72 -10.96 5.61
N LYS A 157 -11.45 -11.27 5.43
CA LYS A 157 -10.80 -12.37 6.15
C LYS A 157 -10.75 -12.10 7.64
N LEU A 158 -10.37 -10.88 8.04
CA LEU A 158 -10.36 -10.43 9.43
C LEU A 158 -11.74 -10.58 10.11
N ALA A 159 -12.80 -10.23 9.41
CA ALA A 159 -14.17 -10.37 9.92
C ALA A 159 -14.58 -11.82 10.21
N MET A 160 -14.07 -12.77 9.42
CA MET A 160 -14.29 -14.21 9.63
C MET A 160 -13.49 -14.75 10.82
N GLU A 161 -12.26 -14.26 11.01
CA GLU A 161 -11.35 -14.70 12.08
C GLU A 161 -11.69 -14.06 13.45
N SER A 162 -12.13 -12.80 13.43
CA SER A 162 -12.41 -12.03 14.65
C SER A 162 -13.70 -11.23 14.51
N PRO A 163 -14.89 -11.90 14.52
CA PRO A 163 -16.15 -11.22 14.41
C PRO A 163 -16.44 -10.38 15.65
N ALA A 164 -16.86 -9.14 15.47
CA ALA A 164 -17.19 -8.21 16.55
C ALA A 164 -18.68 -8.32 16.94
N GLN A 165 -19.00 -9.30 17.76
CA GLN A 165 -20.40 -9.57 18.16
C GLN A 165 -21.03 -8.40 18.92
N GLY A 166 -22.19 -7.96 18.43
CA GLY A 166 -22.95 -6.85 19.02
C GLY A 166 -22.41 -5.46 18.68
N ALA A 167 -21.52 -5.36 17.69
CA ALA A 167 -21.17 -4.08 17.10
C ALA A 167 -22.31 -3.53 16.23
N GLU A 168 -22.50 -2.23 16.24
CA GLU A 168 -23.56 -1.54 15.50
C GLU A 168 -23.07 -0.99 14.17
N CYS A 169 -21.78 -0.64 14.06
CA CYS A 169 -21.16 -0.19 12.83
C CYS A 169 -19.65 -0.42 12.81
N VAL A 170 -19.07 -0.29 11.62
CA VAL A 170 -17.64 -0.32 11.36
C VAL A 170 -17.16 1.06 10.97
N ILE A 171 -16.05 1.49 11.55
CA ILE A 171 -15.41 2.78 11.30
C ILE A 171 -13.95 2.50 10.92
N SER A 172 -13.45 3.13 9.87
CA SER A 172 -12.04 3.03 9.51
C SER A 172 -11.18 4.01 10.29
N VAL A 173 -9.90 3.65 10.46
CA VAL A 173 -8.84 4.63 10.74
C VAL A 173 -8.33 5.16 9.40
N PRO A 174 -8.70 6.39 9.00
CA PRO A 174 -8.43 6.88 7.66
C PRO A 174 -6.96 7.26 7.43
N ALA A 175 -6.46 7.11 6.19
CA ALA A 175 -7.13 6.60 5.00
C ALA A 175 -6.67 5.15 4.66
N SER A 176 -5.63 4.65 5.30
CA SER A 176 -5.03 3.34 5.00
C SER A 176 -5.91 2.17 5.43
N GLY A 177 -6.69 2.33 6.50
CA GLY A 177 -7.66 1.36 6.99
C GLY A 177 -8.97 1.29 6.19
N ASP A 178 -9.27 2.26 5.32
CA ASP A 178 -10.58 2.37 4.66
C ASP A 178 -10.99 1.10 3.90
N PRO A 179 -10.16 0.53 3.00
CA PRO A 179 -10.58 -0.64 2.24
C PRO A 179 -10.80 -1.88 3.11
N ALA A 180 -9.95 -2.08 4.13
CA ALA A 180 -10.10 -3.20 5.06
C ALA A 180 -11.37 -3.05 5.91
N ALA A 181 -11.67 -1.85 6.37
CA ALA A 181 -12.90 -1.56 7.13
C ALA A 181 -14.15 -1.82 6.29
N GLN A 182 -14.16 -1.44 5.02
CA GLN A 182 -15.26 -1.77 4.10
C GLN A 182 -15.42 -3.28 3.93
N GLY A 183 -14.32 -4.02 3.70
CA GLY A 183 -14.36 -5.46 3.59
C GLY A 183 -14.87 -6.15 4.87
N PHE A 184 -14.47 -5.64 6.04
CA PHE A 184 -14.95 -6.10 7.34
C PHE A 184 -16.45 -5.86 7.51
N ALA A 185 -16.91 -4.66 7.17
CA ALA A 185 -18.32 -4.27 7.25
C ALA A 185 -19.21 -5.17 6.39
N ASP A 186 -18.81 -5.38 5.13
CA ASP A 186 -19.57 -6.21 4.19
C ASP A 186 -19.67 -7.68 4.66
N ALA A 187 -18.57 -8.24 5.18
CA ALA A 187 -18.57 -9.63 5.64
C ALA A 187 -19.45 -9.84 6.88
N ASN A 188 -19.50 -8.87 7.80
CA ASN A 188 -20.36 -8.92 9.00
C ASN A 188 -21.76 -8.35 8.76
N LYS A 189 -22.07 -7.82 7.57
CA LYS A 189 -23.34 -7.13 7.25
C LYS A 189 -23.61 -5.95 8.20
N LEU A 190 -22.56 -5.24 8.59
CA LEU A 190 -22.64 -4.04 9.41
C LEU A 190 -22.54 -2.80 8.51
N PRO A 191 -23.18 -1.67 8.87
CA PRO A 191 -22.97 -0.42 8.18
C PRO A 191 -21.53 0.05 8.33
N PHE A 192 -20.95 0.54 7.23
CA PHE A 192 -19.69 1.27 7.25
C PHE A 192 -19.99 2.76 7.44
N GLU A 193 -19.41 3.36 8.46
CA GLU A 193 -19.67 4.74 8.83
C GLU A 193 -18.38 5.58 8.89
N ILE A 194 -18.47 6.83 8.49
CA ILE A 194 -17.37 7.79 8.63
C ILE A 194 -17.41 8.37 10.05
N GLY A 195 -16.72 7.70 10.97
CA GLY A 195 -16.66 8.13 12.37
C GLY A 195 -15.40 8.90 12.76
N LEU A 196 -14.35 8.82 11.96
CA LEU A 196 -13.10 9.55 12.14
C LEU A 196 -12.76 10.35 10.88
N MET A 197 -12.42 11.61 11.08
CA MET A 197 -11.95 12.50 10.02
C MET A 197 -10.46 12.77 10.18
N ARG A 198 -9.70 12.59 9.10
CA ARG A 198 -8.29 12.96 9.07
C ARG A 198 -8.13 14.43 8.72
N SER A 199 -7.37 15.17 9.53
CA SER A 199 -6.98 16.54 9.19
C SER A 199 -6.07 16.57 7.96
N GLN A 200 -6.44 17.36 6.96
CA GLN A 200 -5.63 17.54 5.74
C GLN A 200 -4.40 18.43 5.99
N TYR A 201 -4.39 19.19 7.09
CA TYR A 201 -3.36 20.18 7.41
C TYR A 201 -2.19 19.61 8.21
N VAL A 202 -2.29 18.36 8.67
CA VAL A 202 -1.25 17.70 9.46
C VAL A 202 -0.45 16.73 8.59
N ALA A 203 0.82 17.06 8.35
CA ALA A 203 1.77 16.21 7.65
C ALA A 203 2.04 14.89 8.41
N ARG A 204 2.74 13.94 7.78
CA ARG A 204 3.09 12.62 8.35
C ARG A 204 3.82 12.79 9.70
N THR A 205 3.20 12.32 10.77
CA THR A 205 3.67 12.46 12.15
C THR A 205 4.85 11.55 12.52
N PHE A 206 5.24 10.61 11.65
CA PHE A 206 6.30 9.64 11.90
C PHE A 206 7.71 10.25 12.02
N ILE A 207 7.91 11.49 11.57
CA ILE A 207 9.22 12.13 11.46
C ILE A 207 9.53 13.05 12.66
N SER A 208 8.59 13.24 13.60
CA SER A 208 8.82 14.11 14.75
C SER A 208 9.57 13.37 15.87
N PRO A 209 10.74 13.85 16.30
CA PRO A 209 11.46 13.29 17.46
C PRO A 209 10.72 13.60 18.77
N GLY A 210 10.60 12.58 19.62
CA GLY A 210 10.05 12.69 20.97
C GLY A 210 8.65 12.07 21.14
N GLN A 211 8.47 11.30 22.21
CA GLN A 211 7.23 10.55 22.52
C GLN A 211 6.04 11.47 22.86
N GLY A 212 6.26 12.53 23.65
CA GLY A 212 5.20 13.47 24.06
C GLY A 212 4.62 14.30 22.90
N ASN A 213 5.39 14.55 21.84
CA ASN A 213 4.88 15.22 20.64
C ASN A 213 3.98 14.31 19.80
N ARG A 214 4.20 12.99 19.82
CA ARG A 214 3.44 12.01 19.00
C ARG A 214 2.00 11.86 19.47
N GLU A 215 1.74 11.86 20.77
CA GLU A 215 0.38 11.73 21.33
C GLU A 215 -0.50 12.92 21.00
N ASN A 216 0.05 14.13 21.12
CA ASN A 216 -0.64 15.37 20.73
C ASN A 216 -0.92 15.40 19.22
N LEU A 217 0.00 14.86 18.40
CA LEU A 217 -0.14 14.83 16.95
C LEU A 217 -1.25 13.86 16.49
N VAL A 218 -1.51 12.75 17.19
CA VAL A 218 -2.64 11.85 16.87
C VAL A 218 -3.96 12.57 17.08
N THR A 219 -4.12 13.30 18.17
CA THR A 219 -5.33 14.07 18.47
C THR A 219 -5.60 15.19 17.46
N ILE A 220 -4.52 15.81 16.94
CA ILE A 220 -4.65 16.83 15.89
C ILE A 220 -4.92 16.19 14.53
N LYS A 221 -4.36 14.99 14.28
CA LYS A 221 -4.48 14.29 13.02
C LYS A 221 -5.88 13.69 12.80
N TYR A 222 -6.52 13.19 13.85
CA TYR A 222 -7.83 12.55 13.77
C TYR A 222 -8.84 13.29 14.63
N GLN A 223 -10.07 13.45 14.12
CA GLN A 223 -11.18 14.07 14.82
C GLN A 223 -12.41 13.16 14.75
N PRO A 224 -13.05 12.85 15.88
CA PRO A 224 -14.25 12.03 15.89
C PRO A 224 -15.47 12.83 15.41
N VAL A 225 -16.31 12.19 14.59
CA VAL A 225 -17.61 12.72 14.17
C VAL A 225 -18.63 12.50 15.30
N ARG A 226 -18.72 13.45 16.22
CA ARG A 226 -19.47 13.33 17.49
C ARG A 226 -20.93 12.95 17.31
N ASP A 227 -21.57 13.37 16.23
CA ASP A 227 -22.99 13.06 15.97
C ASP A 227 -23.24 11.57 15.72
N LEU A 228 -22.25 10.86 15.13
CA LEU A 228 -22.31 9.41 14.99
C LEU A 228 -22.22 8.74 16.37
N PHE A 229 -21.25 9.10 17.19
CA PHE A 229 -21.00 8.51 18.51
C PHE A 229 -22.10 8.79 19.54
N ARG A 230 -22.98 9.78 19.31
CA ARG A 230 -24.19 9.97 20.09
C ARG A 230 -25.24 8.90 19.80
N LYS A 231 -25.28 8.36 18.58
CA LYS A 231 -26.31 7.41 18.10
C LYS A 231 -25.87 5.96 18.29
N VAL A 232 -24.61 5.65 18.04
CA VAL A 232 -24.03 4.30 18.11
C VAL A 232 -23.16 4.15 19.36
N LYS A 233 -23.29 3.01 20.05
CA LYS A 233 -22.60 2.76 21.32
C LYS A 233 -21.55 1.65 21.25
N SER A 234 -21.70 0.72 20.33
CA SER A 234 -20.77 -0.39 20.12
C SER A 234 -20.24 -0.36 18.69
N ILE A 235 -18.95 -0.14 18.54
CA ILE A 235 -18.30 0.10 17.25
C ILE A 235 -17.11 -0.83 17.02
N VAL A 236 -16.79 -1.06 15.75
CA VAL A 236 -15.52 -1.64 15.33
C VAL A 236 -14.68 -0.55 14.70
N LEU A 237 -13.46 -0.35 15.20
CA LEU A 237 -12.43 0.44 14.55
C LEU A 237 -11.49 -0.49 13.82
N VAL A 238 -11.33 -0.31 12.50
CA VAL A 238 -10.39 -1.10 11.69
C VAL A 238 -9.26 -0.22 11.20
N ASP A 239 -8.03 -0.62 11.55
CA ASP A 239 -6.79 0.02 11.08
C ASP A 239 -6.02 -0.93 10.16
N ASP A 240 -5.07 -0.40 9.40
CA ASP A 240 -4.19 -1.20 8.55
C ASP A 240 -3.25 -2.10 9.37
N SER A 241 -2.67 -1.58 10.44
CA SER A 241 -1.68 -2.29 11.25
C SER A 241 -1.56 -1.73 12.67
N ILE A 242 -1.13 -2.57 13.60
CA ILE A 242 -0.73 -2.15 14.95
C ILE A 242 0.75 -2.44 15.13
N VAL A 243 1.54 -1.39 15.38
CA VAL A 243 2.99 -1.50 15.60
C VAL A 243 3.32 -1.30 17.08
N ARG A 244 3.24 -0.06 17.57
CA ARG A 244 3.50 0.28 18.99
C ARG A 244 2.26 0.25 19.87
N GLY A 245 1.08 0.37 19.29
CA GLY A 245 -0.19 0.45 20.01
C GLY A 245 -0.55 1.84 20.54
N THR A 246 0.37 2.78 20.60
CA THR A 246 0.12 4.15 21.12
C THR A 246 -0.95 4.90 20.31
N THR A 247 -0.88 4.82 18.99
CA THR A 247 -1.88 5.42 18.09
C THR A 247 -3.26 4.77 18.29
N SER A 248 -3.31 3.44 18.35
CA SER A 248 -4.55 2.68 18.53
C SER A 248 -5.21 3.00 19.87
N GLN A 249 -4.41 3.06 20.96
CA GLN A 249 -4.90 3.44 22.28
C GLN A 249 -5.54 4.83 22.25
N LYS A 250 -4.85 5.81 21.66
CA LYS A 250 -5.35 7.18 21.60
C LYS A 250 -6.64 7.31 20.78
N ILE A 251 -6.76 6.58 19.68
CA ILE A 251 -7.96 6.54 18.85
C ILE A 251 -9.13 5.91 19.63
N ILE A 252 -8.88 4.85 20.40
CA ILE A 252 -9.90 4.22 21.28
C ILE A 252 -10.37 5.21 22.35
N GLU A 253 -9.44 5.93 23.00
CA GLU A 253 -9.78 6.96 23.99
C GLU A 253 -10.68 8.04 23.36
N MET A 254 -10.30 8.58 22.20
CA MET A 254 -11.06 9.58 21.47
C MET A 254 -12.47 9.10 21.11
N ALA A 255 -12.63 7.85 20.69
CA ALA A 255 -13.94 7.26 20.39
C ALA A 255 -14.81 7.15 21.63
N LYS A 256 -14.24 6.74 22.77
CA LYS A 256 -14.94 6.68 24.07
C LYS A 256 -15.34 8.06 24.56
N GLU A 257 -14.45 9.05 24.49
CA GLU A 257 -14.73 10.45 24.83
C GLU A 257 -15.83 11.06 23.94
N ALA A 258 -15.94 10.60 22.68
CA ALA A 258 -16.99 11.03 21.77
C ALA A 258 -18.36 10.38 22.07
N GLY A 259 -18.40 9.27 22.86
CA GLY A 259 -19.63 8.64 23.32
C GLY A 259 -19.78 7.14 23.02
N ALA A 260 -18.75 6.48 22.50
CA ALA A 260 -18.75 5.03 22.34
C ALA A 260 -18.63 4.32 23.70
N ASN A 261 -19.49 3.33 23.97
CA ASN A 261 -19.42 2.52 25.19
C ASN A 261 -18.50 1.32 25.01
N LYS A 262 -18.55 0.68 23.84
CA LYS A 262 -17.76 -0.49 23.49
C LYS A 262 -17.03 -0.28 22.18
N VAL A 263 -15.73 -0.50 22.19
CA VAL A 263 -14.86 -0.36 21.02
C VAL A 263 -14.12 -1.68 20.81
N TYR A 264 -14.36 -2.30 19.67
CA TYR A 264 -13.52 -3.36 19.15
C TYR A 264 -12.45 -2.69 18.25
N PHE A 265 -11.19 -2.97 18.51
CA PHE A 265 -10.13 -2.47 17.64
C PHE A 265 -9.51 -3.64 16.88
N SER A 266 -9.55 -3.60 15.56
CA SER A 266 -9.11 -4.67 14.68
C SER A 266 -8.02 -4.19 13.73
N SER A 267 -6.97 -4.99 13.54
CA SER A 267 -5.86 -4.74 12.62
C SER A 267 -5.99 -5.62 11.39
N ALA A 268 -5.94 -5.03 10.19
CA ALA A 268 -5.97 -5.79 8.95
C ALA A 268 -4.67 -6.58 8.72
N ALA A 269 -3.54 -6.04 9.18
CA ALA A 269 -2.26 -6.76 9.14
C ALA A 269 -2.10 -7.70 10.34
N PRO A 270 -1.33 -8.80 10.17
CA PRO A 270 -0.94 -9.64 11.28
C PRO A 270 -0.05 -8.89 12.29
N PRO A 271 0.11 -9.42 13.53
CA PRO A 271 0.94 -8.79 14.54
C PRO A 271 2.38 -8.58 14.09
N VAL A 272 2.89 -7.36 14.27
CA VAL A 272 4.29 -7.01 13.98
C VAL A 272 5.15 -7.41 15.18
N LYS A 273 5.80 -8.59 15.10
CA LYS A 273 6.59 -9.17 16.21
C LYS A 273 8.07 -8.86 16.16
N PHE A 274 8.61 -8.53 14.97
CA PHE A 274 10.03 -8.33 14.74
C PHE A 274 10.31 -7.03 13.99
N GLN A 275 11.47 -6.45 14.24
CA GLN A 275 11.96 -5.28 13.55
C GLN A 275 12.24 -5.61 12.07
N ASN A 276 11.99 -4.67 11.18
CA ASN A 276 12.38 -4.80 9.78
C ASN A 276 13.86 -4.48 9.60
N LEU A 277 14.59 -5.39 8.94
CA LEU A 277 16.03 -5.24 8.68
C LEU A 277 16.35 -4.66 7.28
N TYR A 278 15.32 -4.39 6.46
CA TYR A 278 15.44 -4.06 5.04
C TYR A 278 15.00 -2.62 4.72
N GLY A 279 15.19 -1.69 5.64
CA GLY A 279 15.04 -0.26 5.36
C GLY A 279 13.64 0.33 5.62
N ILE A 280 12.77 -0.40 6.32
CA ILE A 280 11.59 0.21 6.95
C ILE A 280 12.02 0.73 8.31
N ASP A 281 11.82 2.04 8.55
CA ASP A 281 12.02 2.63 9.87
C ASP A 281 10.92 2.13 10.82
N MET A 282 11.17 0.99 11.43
CA MET A 282 10.34 0.40 12.47
C MET A 282 10.95 0.63 13.84
N ALA A 283 10.07 0.65 14.84
CA ALA A 283 10.43 0.65 16.25
C ALA A 283 11.41 -0.49 16.60
N GLY A 284 12.23 -0.27 17.60
CA GLY A 284 12.99 -1.36 18.22
C GLY A 284 12.06 -2.47 18.71
N THR A 285 12.60 -3.69 18.84
CA THR A 285 11.80 -4.86 19.22
C THR A 285 11.09 -4.67 20.57
N ASP A 286 11.65 -3.88 21.45
CA ASP A 286 11.11 -3.49 22.76
C ASP A 286 9.93 -2.52 22.68
N GLU A 287 9.80 -1.77 21.59
CA GLU A 287 8.66 -0.87 21.34
C GLU A 287 7.50 -1.57 20.61
N LEU A 288 7.68 -2.78 20.08
CA LEU A 288 6.64 -3.51 19.36
C LEU A 288 5.65 -4.14 20.34
N ILE A 289 4.37 -3.74 20.27
CA ILE A 289 3.34 -4.23 21.19
C ILE A 289 3.18 -5.76 21.16
N ALA A 290 3.41 -6.38 20.01
CA ALA A 290 3.25 -7.81 19.80
C ALA A 290 4.55 -8.61 20.08
N SER A 291 5.66 -7.94 20.38
CA SER A 291 6.93 -8.63 20.68
C SER A 291 6.82 -9.44 21.96
N GLY A 292 7.24 -10.72 21.91
CA GLY A 292 7.19 -11.64 23.04
C GLY A 292 5.79 -12.01 23.54
N ARG A 293 4.72 -11.68 22.78
CA ARG A 293 3.34 -12.01 23.13
C ARG A 293 2.75 -13.06 22.19
N THR A 294 1.82 -13.86 22.71
CA THR A 294 0.93 -14.73 21.92
C THR A 294 -0.27 -13.93 21.42
N GLU A 295 -1.03 -14.53 20.54
CA GLU A 295 -2.26 -13.92 20.00
C GLU A 295 -3.50 -14.20 20.90
N GLU A 296 -3.29 -14.96 21.98
CA GLU A 296 -4.30 -15.27 23.01
C GLU A 296 -4.33 -14.24 24.14
#